data_962a2adea885bbfaf71c3b166724ab89
#
_entry.id   962a2adea885bbfaf71c3b166724ab89
#
_cell.length_a   1.000
_cell.length_b   1.000
_cell.length_c   1.000
_cell.angle_alpha   90.00
_cell.angle_beta   90.00
_cell.angle_gamma   90.00
#
_symmetry.space_group_name_H-M   'P 1'
#
loop_
_entity.id
_entity.type
_entity.pdbx_description
1 polymer ?
#
loop_
_entity_poly.entity_id
_entity_poly.type
_entity_poly.pdbx_seq_one_letter_code
_entity_poly.pdbx_strand_id
1 'polypeptide(L)'
;MILFQYDFKIEFYGASSDIRYQKPKLVVETKQGAPIINIVISNEYSLASSLQCKKARLQLFNMPLNFNKSLKQGDIARIYYKKFAHEGDLDYRFIMIGYLGAPVDFDFENGDFICQYEVYLLSSDTFFDKKLDTKNYIGRSIEEAINLAFPGQAIIGMSSQDRKQIISESFYASTLREFIEKLIGKYVHLIFVDVGELDFKVDAKFVFINFDRPVGQRVYKRLEDFALLFIPQREVRFVGKSTINFWNATLFFTDKIKVGDGVEFIDRHGGVIRAIVQEIGASLSNVGDCTLKLRLYDESNILWMG
;
A
#
# COMPACT_ATOMS: atom_id res chain seq x y z
N MET A 1 20.36 -7.64 -21.54
CA MET A 1 19.55 -6.54 -22.10
C MET A 1 18.73 -5.99 -20.96
N ILE A 2 19.05 -4.78 -20.46
CA ILE A 2 18.23 -4.12 -19.43
C ILE A 2 17.00 -3.64 -20.16
N LEU A 3 15.85 -4.31 -19.96
CA LEU A 3 14.59 -3.97 -20.61
C LEU A 3 14.00 -2.64 -20.13
N PHE A 4 14.29 -2.27 -18.88
CA PHE A 4 13.81 -1.02 -18.28
C PHE A 4 14.86 -0.49 -17.30
N GLN A 5 15.16 0.79 -17.42
CA GLN A 5 15.96 1.52 -16.44
C GLN A 5 15.04 2.41 -15.62
N TYR A 6 15.28 2.50 -14.33
CA TYR A 6 14.53 3.33 -13.42
C TYR A 6 15.46 4.34 -12.76
N ASP A 7 15.02 5.59 -12.68
CA ASP A 7 15.61 6.59 -11.82
C ASP A 7 14.65 6.94 -10.68
N PHE A 8 15.21 7.32 -9.55
CA PHE A 8 14.45 7.73 -8.37
C PHE A 8 14.82 9.14 -7.96
N LYS A 9 13.85 9.85 -7.42
CA LYS A 9 14.04 11.11 -6.73
C LYS A 9 13.37 11.02 -5.35
N ILE A 10 14.15 11.34 -4.31
CA ILE A 10 13.66 11.37 -2.93
C ILE A 10 13.94 12.76 -2.40
N GLU A 11 12.88 13.43 -1.96
CA GLU A 11 12.94 14.76 -1.35
C GLU A 11 12.65 14.63 0.13
N PHE A 12 13.51 15.21 0.98
CA PHE A 12 13.36 15.20 2.43
C PHE A 12 13.02 16.59 2.94
N TYR A 13 12.02 16.69 3.80
CA TYR A 13 11.50 17.93 4.36
C TYR A 13 11.51 17.88 5.89
N GLY A 14 11.40 19.05 6.53
CA GLY A 14 11.18 19.12 7.98
C GLY A 14 9.83 18.53 8.39
N ALA A 15 9.70 18.17 9.66
CA ALA A 15 8.48 17.58 10.23
C ALA A 15 7.27 18.50 10.00
N SER A 16 6.32 18.04 9.18
CA SER A 16 5.06 18.73 8.87
C SER A 16 4.14 17.76 8.15
N SER A 17 2.84 17.88 8.30
CA SER A 17 1.89 17.10 7.49
C SER A 17 1.65 17.69 6.10
N ASP A 18 2.01 18.95 5.87
CA ASP A 18 1.87 19.66 4.59
C ASP A 18 3.17 20.36 4.25
N ILE A 19 3.77 20.02 3.11
CA ILE A 19 5.06 20.51 2.62
C ILE A 19 4.93 21.45 1.43
N ARG A 20 3.71 21.85 1.07
CA ARG A 20 3.39 22.65 -0.13
C ARG A 20 4.27 23.87 -0.32
N TYR A 21 4.60 24.54 0.78
CA TYR A 21 5.40 25.78 0.77
C TYR A 21 6.79 25.60 1.39
N GLN A 22 7.19 24.36 1.65
CA GLN A 22 8.52 24.07 2.20
C GLN A 22 9.52 23.79 1.09
N LYS A 23 10.77 24.20 1.33
CA LYS A 23 11.90 23.73 0.51
C LYS A 23 12.43 22.42 1.10
N PRO A 24 12.81 21.44 0.26
CA PRO A 24 13.43 20.22 0.76
C PRO A 24 14.76 20.55 1.48
N LYS A 25 15.00 19.88 2.61
CA LYS A 25 16.29 19.92 3.32
C LYS A 25 17.38 19.24 2.49
N LEU A 26 17.01 18.13 1.85
CA LEU A 26 17.87 17.30 1.01
C LEU A 26 17.07 16.76 -0.17
N VAL A 27 17.75 16.59 -1.30
CA VAL A 27 17.24 15.89 -2.47
C VAL A 27 18.27 14.85 -2.88
N VAL A 28 17.84 13.61 -3.02
CA VAL A 28 18.62 12.52 -3.60
C VAL A 28 17.98 12.14 -4.92
N GLU A 29 18.72 12.28 -5.99
CA GLU A 29 18.24 11.99 -7.33
C GLU A 29 19.26 11.09 -8.03
N THR A 30 18.82 9.96 -8.54
CA THR A 30 19.69 9.05 -9.30
C THR A 30 19.88 9.57 -10.72
N LYS A 31 21.14 9.50 -11.18
CA LYS A 31 21.51 9.81 -12.55
C LYS A 31 22.52 8.79 -13.01
N GLN A 32 22.25 8.09 -14.11
CA GLN A 32 23.19 7.10 -14.69
C GLN A 32 23.63 6.04 -13.67
N GLY A 33 22.71 5.57 -12.83
CA GLY A 33 22.97 4.50 -11.85
C GLY A 33 23.58 4.95 -10.52
N ALA A 34 23.83 6.27 -10.29
CA ALA A 34 24.38 6.78 -9.04
C ALA A 34 23.53 7.92 -8.47
N PRO A 35 23.40 8.07 -7.12
CA PRO A 35 23.75 7.05 -6.11
C PRO A 35 22.89 5.80 -6.25
N ILE A 36 23.33 4.67 -5.68
CA ILE A 36 22.51 3.45 -5.65
C ILE A 36 21.41 3.63 -4.61
N ILE A 37 20.19 3.34 -5.02
CA ILE A 37 18.99 3.41 -4.18
C ILE A 37 18.18 2.14 -4.34
N ASN A 38 17.85 1.51 -3.21
CA ASN A 38 16.85 0.46 -3.14
C ASN A 38 15.63 0.94 -2.35
N ILE A 39 14.45 0.63 -2.86
CA ILE A 39 13.18 0.96 -2.21
C ILE A 39 12.35 -0.32 -2.15
N VAL A 40 12.01 -0.74 -0.95
CA VAL A 40 11.08 -1.85 -0.73
C VAL A 40 9.76 -1.28 -0.23
N ILE A 41 8.70 -1.45 -1.01
CA ILE A 41 7.34 -1.09 -0.59
C ILE A 41 6.66 -2.37 -0.13
N SER A 42 6.07 -2.32 1.05
CA SER A 42 5.35 -3.45 1.64
C SER A 42 4.11 -2.96 2.36
N ASN A 43 3.21 -3.90 2.65
CA ASN A 43 2.11 -3.68 3.56
C ASN A 43 2.52 -4.21 4.93
N GLU A 44 2.48 -3.37 5.93
CA GLU A 44 2.66 -3.79 7.31
C GLU A 44 1.31 -4.12 7.93
N TYR A 45 1.20 -5.32 8.52
CA TYR A 45 0.02 -5.68 9.29
C TYR A 45 0.06 -4.98 10.64
N SER A 46 -1.00 -4.24 10.95
CA SER A 46 -1.17 -3.52 12.21
C SER A 46 -2.47 -3.94 12.88
N LEU A 47 -2.49 -4.00 14.21
CA LEU A 47 -3.64 -4.31 15.07
C LEU A 47 -4.23 -5.72 14.91
N ALA A 48 -4.61 -6.05 13.69
CA ALA A 48 -5.14 -7.36 13.31
C ALA A 48 -4.59 -7.72 11.94
N SER A 49 -4.54 -9.01 11.63
CA SER A 49 -4.01 -9.51 10.35
C SER A 49 -4.73 -8.97 9.09
N SER A 50 -5.86 -8.30 9.27
CA SER A 50 -6.67 -7.72 8.21
C SER A 50 -6.61 -6.19 8.12
N LEU A 51 -5.77 -5.54 8.93
CA LEU A 51 -5.43 -4.13 8.75
C LEU A 51 -4.01 -4.03 8.20
N GLN A 52 -3.87 -3.53 7.00
CA GLN A 52 -2.60 -3.36 6.32
C GLN A 52 -2.29 -1.89 6.09
N CYS A 53 -1.09 -1.46 6.46
CA CYS A 53 -0.59 -0.11 6.20
C CYS A 53 0.57 -0.16 5.22
N LYS A 54 0.49 0.63 4.16
CA LYS A 54 1.59 0.78 3.22
C LYS A 54 2.75 1.47 3.89
N LYS A 55 3.95 0.92 3.73
CA LYS A 55 5.21 1.54 4.13
C LYS A 55 6.28 1.36 3.06
N ALA A 56 7.28 2.20 3.10
CA ALA A 56 8.49 2.03 2.29
C ALA A 56 9.73 1.92 3.19
N ARG A 57 10.68 1.10 2.75
CA ARG A 57 12.04 1.06 3.29
C ARG A 57 12.98 1.58 2.23
N LEU A 58 13.75 2.60 2.57
CA LEU A 58 14.76 3.22 1.73
C LEU A 58 16.13 2.71 2.14
N GLN A 59 16.94 2.29 1.19
CA GLN A 59 18.36 2.01 1.38
C GLN A 59 19.15 2.88 0.40
N LEU A 60 19.94 3.78 0.95
CA LEU A 60 20.77 4.76 0.22
C LEU A 60 22.23 4.37 0.41
N PHE A 61 22.91 4.03 -0.67
CA PHE A 61 24.26 3.52 -0.62
C PHE A 61 25.30 4.64 -0.78
N ASN A 62 26.36 4.55 -0.01
CA ASN A 62 27.54 5.42 -0.09
C ASN A 62 27.24 6.92 -0.02
N MET A 63 26.25 7.30 0.79
CA MET A 63 25.92 8.70 1.04
C MET A 63 27.01 9.36 1.87
N PRO A 64 27.18 10.70 1.76
CA PRO A 64 28.15 11.42 2.58
C PRO A 64 27.92 11.19 4.09
N LEU A 65 29.01 11.07 4.87
CA LEU A 65 28.95 10.77 6.32
C LEU A 65 28.03 11.70 7.13
N ASN A 66 27.82 12.94 6.67
CA ASN A 66 26.94 13.89 7.34
C ASN A 66 25.48 13.80 6.91
N PHE A 67 25.15 12.90 5.97
CA PHE A 67 23.80 12.78 5.43
C PHE A 67 22.77 12.52 6.53
N ASN A 68 23.02 11.53 7.39
CA ASN A 68 22.11 11.18 8.47
C ASN A 68 21.94 12.25 9.54
N LYS A 69 22.93 13.13 9.73
CA LYS A 69 22.86 14.20 10.74
C LYS A 69 21.80 15.25 10.42
N SER A 70 21.43 15.38 9.14
CA SER A 70 20.45 16.36 8.68
C SER A 70 19.01 15.86 8.74
N LEU A 71 18.81 14.54 8.87
CA LEU A 71 17.50 13.90 8.91
C LEU A 71 17.14 13.43 10.33
N LYS A 72 15.88 13.60 10.70
CA LYS A 72 15.36 13.23 12.03
C LYS A 72 14.10 12.38 11.87
N GLN A 73 13.82 11.58 12.88
CA GLN A 73 12.52 10.92 13.00
C GLN A 73 11.38 11.95 12.95
N GLY A 74 10.35 11.67 12.17
CA GLY A 74 9.22 12.56 11.94
C GLY A 74 9.43 13.57 10.80
N ASP A 75 10.64 13.69 10.22
CA ASP A 75 10.83 14.38 8.95
C ASP A 75 10.03 13.69 7.85
N ILE A 76 9.76 14.36 6.75
CA ILE A 76 8.95 13.84 5.65
C ILE A 76 9.86 13.39 4.52
N ALA A 77 9.60 12.20 3.98
CA ALA A 77 10.15 11.73 2.72
C ALA A 77 9.06 11.69 1.64
N ARG A 78 9.38 12.21 0.46
CA ARG A 78 8.55 12.21 -0.73
C ARG A 78 9.31 11.48 -1.84
N ILE A 79 8.73 10.41 -2.37
CA ILE A 79 9.41 9.42 -3.22
C ILE A 79 8.77 9.42 -4.59
N TYR A 80 9.64 9.47 -5.61
CA TYR A 80 9.27 9.41 -7.01
C TYR A 80 10.11 8.42 -7.78
N TYR A 81 9.58 7.96 -8.88
CA TYR A 81 10.29 7.17 -9.88
C TYR A 81 10.10 7.71 -11.28
N LYS A 82 11.03 7.37 -12.14
CA LYS A 82 10.98 7.61 -13.56
C LYS A 82 11.38 6.33 -14.28
N LYS A 83 10.57 5.89 -15.24
CA LYS A 83 10.82 4.68 -16.01
C LYS A 83 11.24 5.09 -17.42
N PHE A 84 12.43 4.68 -17.83
CA PHE A 84 12.88 4.81 -19.20
C PHE A 84 12.37 3.62 -20.00
N ALA A 85 11.19 3.72 -20.57
CA ALA A 85 10.61 2.66 -21.39
C ALA A 85 10.84 2.87 -22.91
N HIS A 86 10.93 4.12 -23.34
CA HIS A 86 11.21 4.64 -24.68
C HIS A 86 11.33 6.18 -24.59
N GLU A 87 11.74 6.83 -25.65
CA GLU A 87 12.01 8.29 -25.78
C GLU A 87 10.84 9.24 -25.43
N GLY A 88 10.05 9.00 -24.42
CA GLY A 88 8.89 9.85 -24.11
C GLY A 88 8.51 10.02 -22.65
N ASP A 89 9.03 9.19 -21.74
CA ASP A 89 8.64 9.27 -20.32
C ASP A 89 9.65 10.15 -19.55
N LEU A 90 9.49 11.47 -19.66
CA LEU A 90 10.43 12.45 -19.12
C LEU A 90 10.15 12.86 -17.68
N ASP A 91 8.96 12.57 -17.13
CA ASP A 91 8.54 13.08 -15.84
C ASP A 91 8.61 12.06 -14.71
N TYR A 92 9.00 12.54 -13.53
CA TYR A 92 8.94 11.75 -12.31
C TYR A 92 7.49 11.52 -11.88
N ARG A 93 7.15 10.26 -11.60
CA ARG A 93 5.86 9.84 -11.08
C ARG A 93 5.94 9.65 -9.57
N PHE A 94 4.91 10.07 -8.88
CA PHE A 94 4.77 9.97 -7.45
C PHE A 94 4.54 8.51 -7.01
N ILE A 95 5.28 8.08 -5.97
CA ILE A 95 5.11 6.76 -5.34
C ILE A 95 4.45 6.92 -3.97
N MET A 96 5.05 7.74 -3.10
CA MET A 96 4.67 7.83 -1.71
C MET A 96 5.19 9.11 -1.06
N ILE A 97 4.45 9.60 -0.08
CA ILE A 97 4.89 10.59 0.90
C ILE A 97 4.61 10.03 2.29
N GLY A 98 5.51 10.23 3.24
CA GLY A 98 5.31 9.75 4.61
C GLY A 98 6.35 10.27 5.59
N TYR A 99 6.14 9.92 6.85
CA TYR A 99 7.02 10.27 7.96
C TYR A 99 8.22 9.32 8.02
N LEU A 100 9.41 9.85 8.21
CA LEU A 100 10.60 9.05 8.49
C LEU A 100 10.51 8.43 9.88
N GLY A 101 10.76 7.14 9.96
CA GLY A 101 11.07 6.45 11.19
C GLY A 101 12.44 6.87 11.75
N ALA A 102 12.81 6.29 12.89
CA ALA A 102 14.17 6.42 13.37
C ALA A 102 15.14 5.83 12.33
N PRO A 103 16.27 6.49 12.05
CA PRO A 103 17.29 5.91 11.20
C PRO A 103 17.75 4.57 11.82
N VAL A 104 17.81 3.54 11.00
CA VAL A 104 18.42 2.27 11.40
C VAL A 104 19.93 2.40 11.17
N ASP A 105 20.70 1.80 12.09
CA ASP A 105 22.14 1.88 12.08
C ASP A 105 22.76 1.53 10.73
N PHE A 106 23.91 2.12 10.49
CA PHE A 106 24.67 1.94 9.27
C PHE A 106 25.18 0.51 9.16
N ASP A 107 24.73 -0.21 8.14
CA ASP A 107 25.28 -1.51 7.80
C ASP A 107 26.39 -1.36 6.75
N PHE A 108 27.44 -2.12 6.92
CA PHE A 108 28.50 -2.29 5.95
C PHE A 108 28.35 -3.66 5.29
N GLU A 109 27.65 -3.71 4.16
CA GLU A 109 27.60 -4.91 3.34
C GLU A 109 28.62 -4.79 2.21
N ASN A 110 29.49 -5.78 2.10
CA ASN A 110 30.48 -5.89 1.00
C ASN A 110 31.37 -4.62 0.80
N GLY A 111 31.59 -3.84 1.86
CA GLY A 111 32.36 -2.60 1.81
C GLY A 111 31.53 -1.35 1.50
N ASP A 112 30.26 -1.48 1.26
CA ASP A 112 29.34 -0.35 1.06
C ASP A 112 28.79 0.18 2.40
N PHE A 113 28.57 1.47 2.43
CA PHE A 113 27.94 2.16 3.55
C PHE A 113 26.45 2.40 3.21
N ILE A 114 25.55 1.85 4.01
CA ILE A 114 24.10 1.90 3.76
C ILE A 114 23.42 2.77 4.81
N CYS A 115 22.68 3.79 4.36
CA CYS A 115 21.72 4.53 5.16
C CYS A 115 20.33 3.95 4.96
N GLN A 116 19.71 3.41 6.00
CA GLN A 116 18.38 2.84 5.92
C GLN A 116 17.36 3.67 6.70
N TYR A 117 16.22 3.92 6.06
CA TYR A 117 15.07 4.63 6.65
C TYR A 117 13.79 3.88 6.34
N GLU A 118 12.86 3.92 7.28
CA GLU A 118 11.48 3.51 7.02
C GLU A 118 10.60 4.75 6.83
N VAL A 119 9.62 4.67 5.94
CA VAL A 119 8.68 5.75 5.63
C VAL A 119 7.26 5.26 5.90
N TYR A 120 6.57 5.92 6.81
CA TYR A 120 5.24 5.55 7.30
C TYR A 120 4.19 6.58 6.91
N LEU A 121 2.96 6.13 6.66
CA LEU A 121 1.82 7.01 6.40
C LEU A 121 1.22 7.59 7.68
N LEU A 122 1.35 6.89 8.79
CA LEU A 122 0.82 7.29 10.08
C LEU A 122 1.97 7.68 11.00
N SER A 123 1.86 8.83 11.65
CA SER A 123 2.94 9.42 12.44
C SER A 123 3.24 8.70 13.76
N SER A 124 2.34 7.86 14.23
CA SER A 124 2.52 7.10 15.47
C SER A 124 1.52 5.95 15.60
N ASP A 125 1.88 4.93 16.39
CA ASP A 125 0.97 3.84 16.78
C ASP A 125 -0.23 4.34 17.58
N THR A 126 -0.12 5.51 18.21
CA THR A 126 -1.19 6.15 18.98
C THR A 126 -2.34 6.68 18.11
N PHE A 127 -2.19 6.73 16.78
CA PHE A 127 -3.27 7.12 15.88
C PHE A 127 -4.53 6.27 16.11
N PHE A 128 -4.36 4.96 16.33
CA PHE A 128 -5.47 4.04 16.56
C PHE A 128 -6.06 4.11 17.97
N ASP A 129 -5.37 4.74 18.91
CA ASP A 129 -5.84 4.93 20.29
C ASP A 129 -6.68 6.20 20.44
N LYS A 130 -6.92 6.92 19.34
CA LYS A 130 -7.80 8.10 19.30
C LYS A 130 -9.17 7.71 19.83
N LYS A 131 -9.65 8.49 20.81
CA LYS A 131 -11.00 8.34 21.37
C LYS A 131 -12.06 8.77 20.35
N LEU A 132 -13.15 8.02 20.31
CA LEU A 132 -14.30 8.30 19.45
C LEU A 132 -15.38 9.02 20.24
N ASP A 133 -15.98 10.05 19.63
CA ASP A 133 -17.11 10.78 20.22
C ASP A 133 -18.37 9.90 20.27
N THR A 134 -18.64 9.20 19.17
CA THR A 134 -19.72 8.21 19.10
C THR A 134 -19.18 6.85 19.56
N LYS A 135 -19.83 6.25 20.54
CA LYS A 135 -19.40 4.96 21.11
C LYS A 135 -20.35 3.82 20.77
N ASN A 136 -21.60 4.10 20.47
CA ASN A 136 -22.61 3.10 20.11
C ASN A 136 -23.02 3.27 18.65
N TYR A 137 -22.88 2.20 17.88
CA TYR A 137 -23.13 2.19 16.45
C TYR A 137 -24.32 1.31 16.05
N ILE A 138 -25.04 0.71 17.01
CA ILE A 138 -26.22 -0.13 16.75
C ILE A 138 -27.31 0.72 16.07
N GLY A 139 -27.94 0.13 15.05
CA GLY A 139 -29.00 0.77 14.26
C GLY A 139 -28.50 1.75 13.19
N ARG A 140 -27.19 1.98 13.10
CA ARG A 140 -26.58 2.79 12.04
C ARG A 140 -26.20 1.94 10.85
N SER A 141 -26.17 2.55 9.65
CA SER A 141 -25.54 1.92 8.52
C SER A 141 -24.01 1.86 8.70
N ILE A 142 -23.36 0.93 8.01
CA ILE A 142 -21.89 0.86 8.01
C ILE A 142 -21.27 2.16 7.51
N GLU A 143 -21.88 2.78 6.48
CA GLU A 143 -21.45 4.08 5.95
C GLU A 143 -21.47 5.17 7.01
N GLU A 144 -22.58 5.29 7.76
CA GLU A 144 -22.69 6.26 8.87
C GLU A 144 -21.67 5.97 9.98
N ALA A 145 -21.47 4.69 10.32
CA ALA A 145 -20.51 4.30 11.34
C ALA A 145 -19.08 4.66 10.95
N ILE A 146 -18.68 4.38 9.70
CA ILE A 146 -17.36 4.72 9.18
C ILE A 146 -17.17 6.24 9.13
N ASN A 147 -18.16 6.99 8.65
CA ASN A 147 -18.08 8.46 8.58
C ASN A 147 -17.94 9.11 9.96
N LEU A 148 -18.54 8.53 11.00
CA LEU A 148 -18.37 8.99 12.37
C LEU A 148 -17.00 8.67 12.96
N ALA A 149 -16.45 7.49 12.64
CA ALA A 149 -15.12 7.05 13.12
C ALA A 149 -13.98 7.71 12.34
N PHE A 150 -14.17 7.94 11.04
CA PHE A 150 -13.21 8.51 10.10
C PHE A 150 -13.80 9.75 9.39
N PRO A 151 -14.02 10.88 10.11
CA PRO A 151 -14.62 12.06 9.51
C PRO A 151 -13.80 12.58 8.32
N GLY A 152 -14.48 12.82 7.20
CA GLY A 152 -13.84 13.34 5.98
C GLY A 152 -13.10 12.33 5.12
N GLN A 153 -13.10 11.05 5.48
CA GLN A 153 -12.54 9.98 4.64
C GLN A 153 -13.58 9.45 3.67
N ALA A 154 -13.20 9.29 2.41
CA ALA A 154 -14.04 8.62 1.43
C ALA A 154 -14.08 7.11 1.68
N ILE A 155 -15.27 6.52 1.63
CA ILE A 155 -15.44 5.07 1.73
C ILE A 155 -15.19 4.47 0.35
N ILE A 156 -14.05 3.80 0.20
CA ILE A 156 -13.60 3.21 -1.04
C ILE A 156 -13.58 1.69 -0.87
N GLY A 157 -13.85 0.96 -1.95
CA GLY A 157 -13.75 -0.50 -1.97
C GLY A 157 -14.98 -1.25 -1.46
N MET A 158 -16.02 -0.56 -0.98
CA MET A 158 -17.28 -1.18 -0.55
C MET A 158 -18.41 -0.94 -1.57
N SER A 159 -19.26 -1.95 -1.77
CA SER A 159 -20.47 -1.83 -2.58
C SER A 159 -21.50 -0.91 -1.90
N SER A 160 -22.44 -0.36 -2.68
CA SER A 160 -23.55 0.44 -2.12
C SER A 160 -24.42 -0.39 -1.16
N GLN A 161 -24.55 -1.69 -1.41
CA GLN A 161 -25.32 -2.59 -0.55
C GLN A 161 -24.62 -2.80 0.80
N ASP A 162 -23.30 -3.02 0.80
CA ASP A 162 -22.53 -3.18 2.03
C ASP A 162 -22.54 -1.92 2.87
N ARG A 163 -22.42 -0.75 2.24
CA ARG A 163 -22.48 0.55 2.94
C ARG A 163 -23.80 0.77 3.67
N LYS A 164 -24.91 0.32 3.07
CA LYS A 164 -26.28 0.47 3.62
C LYS A 164 -26.64 -0.60 4.64
N GLN A 165 -25.83 -1.65 4.82
CA GLN A 165 -26.07 -2.67 5.81
C GLN A 165 -26.16 -2.07 7.20
N ILE A 166 -27.22 -2.41 7.94
CA ILE A 166 -27.45 -1.91 9.30
C ILE A 166 -26.71 -2.78 10.30
N ILE A 167 -26.04 -2.11 11.23
CA ILE A 167 -25.38 -2.75 12.38
C ILE A 167 -26.47 -3.18 13.37
N SER A 168 -26.79 -4.47 13.36
CA SER A 168 -27.88 -5.04 14.17
C SER A 168 -27.44 -5.63 15.51
N GLU A 169 -26.13 -5.85 15.67
CA GLU A 169 -25.57 -6.46 16.88
C GLU A 169 -24.77 -5.44 17.70
N SER A 170 -24.42 -5.82 18.93
CA SER A 170 -23.62 -4.98 19.83
C SER A 170 -22.32 -4.51 19.16
N PHE A 171 -22.28 -3.22 18.86
CA PHE A 171 -21.12 -2.55 18.28
C PHE A 171 -20.82 -1.29 19.11
N TYR A 172 -20.07 -1.49 20.19
CA TYR A 172 -19.60 -0.41 21.06
C TYR A 172 -18.08 -0.30 20.91
N ALA A 173 -17.60 0.89 20.57
CA ALA A 173 -16.16 1.17 20.43
C ALA A 173 -15.86 2.54 21.02
N SER A 174 -14.91 2.62 21.94
CA SER A 174 -14.46 3.88 22.57
C SER A 174 -13.22 4.46 21.89
N THR A 175 -12.48 3.64 21.16
CA THR A 175 -11.30 4.04 20.40
C THR A 175 -11.40 3.60 18.95
N LEU A 176 -10.61 4.23 18.09
CA LEU A 176 -10.53 3.86 16.69
C LEU A 176 -10.05 2.41 16.51
N ARG A 177 -9.14 1.95 17.37
CA ARG A 177 -8.67 0.55 17.44
C ARG A 177 -9.83 -0.42 17.61
N GLU A 178 -10.63 -0.23 18.66
CA GLU A 178 -11.80 -1.07 18.96
C GLU A 178 -12.83 -1.05 17.82
N PHE A 179 -13.00 0.11 17.17
CA PHE A 179 -13.89 0.25 16.03
C PHE A 179 -13.42 -0.60 14.85
N ILE A 180 -12.14 -0.50 14.49
CA ILE A 180 -11.53 -1.25 13.40
C ILE A 180 -11.62 -2.76 13.66
N GLU A 181 -11.25 -3.21 14.86
CA GLU A 181 -11.29 -4.63 15.24
C GLU A 181 -12.70 -5.22 15.14
N LYS A 182 -13.74 -4.45 15.48
CA LYS A 182 -15.12 -4.89 15.35
C LYS A 182 -15.67 -4.82 13.91
N LEU A 183 -15.14 -3.91 13.10
CA LEU A 183 -15.53 -3.78 11.70
C LEU A 183 -14.97 -4.92 10.86
N ILE A 184 -13.68 -5.26 11.11
CA ILE A 184 -12.99 -6.35 10.42
C ILE A 184 -13.57 -7.71 10.80
N GLY A 185 -13.72 -8.57 9.79
CA GLY A 185 -14.23 -9.94 9.94
C GLY A 185 -15.75 -10.05 10.01
N LYS A 186 -16.46 -8.95 10.33
CA LYS A 186 -17.92 -8.96 10.41
C LYS A 186 -18.57 -8.21 9.24
N TYR A 187 -17.99 -7.07 8.86
CA TYR A 187 -18.53 -6.18 7.84
C TYR A 187 -17.56 -5.91 6.70
N VAL A 188 -16.25 -6.00 6.97
CA VAL A 188 -15.18 -5.88 5.98
C VAL A 188 -14.13 -6.97 6.21
N HIS A 189 -13.50 -7.43 5.15
CA HIS A 189 -12.44 -8.45 5.24
C HIS A 189 -11.06 -7.83 5.42
N LEU A 190 -10.84 -6.64 4.85
CA LEU A 190 -9.56 -5.96 4.87
C LEU A 190 -9.78 -4.46 4.95
N ILE A 191 -9.00 -3.78 5.80
CA ILE A 191 -8.81 -2.34 5.75
C ILE A 191 -7.36 -2.11 5.30
N PHE A 192 -7.19 -1.39 4.20
CA PHE A 192 -5.89 -1.03 3.67
C PHE A 192 -5.68 0.48 3.79
N VAL A 193 -4.54 0.87 4.36
CA VAL A 193 -4.14 2.28 4.47
C VAL A 193 -3.13 2.57 3.37
N ASP A 194 -3.56 3.34 2.37
CA ASP A 194 -2.73 3.80 1.26
C ASP A 194 -2.39 5.28 1.41
N VAL A 195 -1.45 5.75 0.60
CA VAL A 195 -1.11 7.16 0.48
C VAL A 195 -2.28 7.94 -0.13
N GLY A 196 -2.51 9.17 0.36
CA GLY A 196 -3.47 10.10 -0.22
C GLY A 196 -3.10 10.51 -1.66
N GLU A 197 -3.98 11.26 -2.29
CA GLU A 197 -3.82 11.65 -3.70
C GLU A 197 -2.87 12.84 -3.88
N LEU A 198 -2.64 13.61 -2.80
CA LEU A 198 -1.82 14.81 -2.84
C LEU A 198 -0.37 14.48 -2.51
N ASP A 199 0.51 14.77 -3.43
CA ASP A 199 1.95 14.48 -3.30
C ASP A 199 2.70 15.45 -2.37
N PHE A 200 2.05 16.49 -1.87
CA PHE A 200 2.60 17.48 -0.93
C PHE A 200 2.03 17.37 0.50
N LYS A 201 1.15 16.40 0.76
CA LYS A 201 0.52 16.21 2.07
C LYS A 201 0.64 14.77 2.51
N VAL A 202 1.14 14.55 3.74
CA VAL A 202 1.07 13.23 4.36
C VAL A 202 -0.37 13.00 4.80
N ASP A 203 -1.11 12.27 3.99
CA ASP A 203 -2.51 11.95 4.19
C ASP A 203 -2.72 10.44 4.01
N ALA A 204 -3.37 9.83 4.98
CA ALA A 204 -3.68 8.40 4.97
C ALA A 204 -5.09 8.17 4.43
N LYS A 205 -5.18 7.39 3.35
CA LYS A 205 -6.45 7.01 2.72
C LYS A 205 -6.84 5.60 3.15
N PHE A 206 -8.00 5.48 3.76
CA PHE A 206 -8.51 4.19 4.22
C PHE A 206 -9.38 3.55 3.14
N VAL A 207 -9.00 2.34 2.72
CA VAL A 207 -9.71 1.53 1.74
C VAL A 207 -10.31 0.33 2.46
N PHE A 208 -11.64 0.21 2.43
CA PHE A 208 -12.40 -0.86 3.08
C PHE A 208 -12.77 -1.89 2.01
N ILE A 209 -12.36 -3.13 2.18
CA ILE A 209 -12.53 -4.17 1.15
C ILE A 209 -13.34 -5.33 1.71
N ASN A 210 -14.41 -5.67 0.99
CA ASN A 210 -15.12 -6.90 1.16
C ASN A 210 -14.87 -7.80 -0.06
N PHE A 211 -14.24 -8.95 0.14
CA PHE A 211 -13.93 -9.88 -0.94
C PHE A 211 -15.16 -10.68 -1.40
N ASP A 212 -16.09 -10.95 -0.50
CA ASP A 212 -17.26 -11.80 -0.77
C ASP A 212 -18.34 -11.10 -1.59
N ARG A 213 -18.27 -9.78 -1.68
CA ARG A 213 -19.24 -8.98 -2.43
C ARG A 213 -18.53 -8.04 -3.40
N PRO A 214 -18.58 -8.37 -4.69
CA PRO A 214 -17.97 -7.50 -5.70
C PRO A 214 -18.62 -6.12 -5.69
N VAL A 215 -17.80 -5.08 -5.80
CA VAL A 215 -18.25 -3.68 -5.91
C VAL A 215 -18.89 -3.48 -7.28
N GLY A 216 -20.18 -3.78 -7.43
CA GLY A 216 -20.92 -3.54 -8.68
C GLY A 216 -20.31 -4.25 -9.90
N GLN A 217 -20.41 -3.63 -11.08
CA GLN A 217 -19.66 -4.08 -12.26
C GLN A 217 -18.20 -3.70 -12.09
N ARG A 218 -17.40 -4.65 -11.61
CA ARG A 218 -15.97 -4.46 -11.42
C ARG A 218 -15.27 -4.43 -12.78
N VAL A 219 -14.51 -3.38 -13.03
CA VAL A 219 -13.62 -3.31 -14.20
C VAL A 219 -12.37 -4.11 -13.87
N TYR A 220 -12.09 -5.15 -14.65
CA TYR A 220 -10.91 -5.98 -14.49
C TYR A 220 -9.76 -5.46 -15.35
N LYS A 221 -8.59 -5.32 -14.72
CA LYS A 221 -7.33 -4.99 -15.40
C LYS A 221 -6.67 -6.30 -15.84
N ARG A 222 -6.34 -6.43 -17.11
CA ARG A 222 -5.62 -7.62 -17.59
C ARG A 222 -4.17 -7.54 -17.16
N LEU A 223 -3.69 -8.56 -16.43
CA LEU A 223 -2.31 -8.56 -15.92
C LEU A 223 -1.27 -8.63 -17.04
N GLU A 224 -1.60 -9.24 -18.16
CA GLU A 224 -0.73 -9.33 -19.35
C GLU A 224 -0.39 -7.94 -19.90
N ASP A 225 -1.26 -6.94 -19.73
CA ASP A 225 -1.04 -5.56 -20.20
C ASP A 225 0.02 -4.82 -19.36
N PHE A 226 0.44 -5.39 -18.21
CA PHE A 226 1.40 -4.78 -17.27
C PHE A 226 2.77 -5.49 -17.24
N ALA A 227 3.15 -6.14 -18.32
CA ALA A 227 4.41 -6.88 -18.42
C ALA A 227 4.59 -7.90 -17.29
N LEU A 228 3.71 -8.89 -17.27
CA LEU A 228 3.74 -10.04 -16.39
C LEU A 228 5.04 -10.83 -16.62
N LEU A 229 5.80 -11.08 -15.53
CA LEU A 229 7.09 -11.79 -15.62
C LEU A 229 6.92 -13.30 -15.68
N PHE A 230 5.92 -13.82 -14.97
CA PHE A 230 5.65 -15.25 -14.90
C PHE A 230 4.14 -15.48 -14.86
N ILE A 231 3.69 -16.63 -15.37
CA ILE A 231 2.30 -17.07 -15.21
C ILE A 231 1.98 -17.13 -13.71
N PRO A 232 0.86 -16.51 -13.26
CA PRO A 232 0.50 -16.50 -11.86
C PRO A 232 0.38 -17.90 -11.26
N GLN A 233 0.90 -18.06 -10.05
CA GLN A 233 0.94 -19.34 -9.35
C GLN A 233 -0.20 -19.44 -8.34
N ARG A 234 -0.94 -20.54 -8.37
CA ARG A 234 -2.03 -20.80 -7.43
C ARG A 234 -1.48 -21.23 -6.07
N GLU A 235 -2.00 -20.61 -5.03
CA GLU A 235 -1.81 -20.99 -3.62
C GLU A 235 -3.16 -21.40 -3.03
N VAL A 236 -3.23 -22.53 -2.35
CA VAL A 236 -4.45 -23.00 -1.69
C VAL A 236 -4.22 -22.98 -0.18
N ARG A 237 -5.11 -22.33 0.57
CA ARG A 237 -5.10 -22.36 2.04
C ARG A 237 -6.32 -23.08 2.55
N PHE A 238 -6.11 -23.89 3.57
CA PHE A 238 -7.18 -24.57 4.29
C PHE A 238 -7.56 -23.73 5.51
N VAL A 239 -8.84 -23.35 5.61
CA VAL A 239 -9.41 -22.63 6.75
C VAL A 239 -10.57 -23.47 7.28
N GLY A 240 -10.31 -24.24 8.35
CA GLY A 240 -11.25 -25.22 8.87
C GLY A 240 -11.53 -26.31 7.82
N LYS A 241 -12.79 -26.44 7.38
CA LYS A 241 -13.24 -27.39 6.33
C LYS A 241 -13.27 -26.77 4.92
N SER A 242 -13.02 -25.48 4.80
CA SER A 242 -13.08 -24.74 3.54
C SER A 242 -11.69 -24.54 2.95
N THR A 243 -11.62 -24.45 1.63
CA THR A 243 -10.40 -24.08 0.91
C THR A 243 -10.55 -22.68 0.33
N ILE A 244 -9.52 -21.85 0.52
CA ILE A 244 -9.46 -20.52 -0.07
C ILE A 244 -8.31 -20.51 -1.09
N ASN A 245 -8.64 -20.12 -2.31
CA ASN A 245 -7.69 -20.01 -3.41
C ASN A 245 -7.12 -18.59 -3.47
N PHE A 246 -5.81 -18.52 -3.59
CA PHE A 246 -5.07 -17.30 -3.89
C PHE A 246 -4.20 -17.51 -5.12
N TRP A 247 -3.75 -16.40 -5.71
CA TRP A 247 -2.79 -16.41 -6.80
C TRP A 247 -1.68 -15.43 -6.49
N ASN A 248 -0.44 -15.82 -6.79
CA ASN A 248 0.73 -14.98 -6.66
C ASN A 248 1.20 -14.61 -8.07
N ALA A 249 1.26 -13.31 -8.36
CA ALA A 249 1.73 -12.77 -9.62
C ALA A 249 2.93 -11.84 -9.41
N THR A 250 3.85 -11.83 -10.36
CA THR A 250 4.99 -10.91 -10.37
C THR A 250 5.04 -10.19 -11.71
N LEU A 251 5.10 -8.86 -11.66
CA LEU A 251 5.13 -7.96 -12.81
C LEU A 251 6.36 -7.06 -12.72
N PHE A 252 6.72 -6.42 -13.83
CA PHE A 252 7.51 -5.19 -13.72
C PHE A 252 6.71 -4.10 -12.99
N PHE A 253 7.44 -3.25 -12.25
CA PHE A 253 6.80 -2.24 -11.41
C PHE A 253 5.87 -1.31 -12.21
N THR A 254 4.69 -1.10 -11.66
CA THR A 254 3.68 -0.14 -12.13
C THR A 254 2.90 0.43 -10.94
N ASP A 255 2.54 1.70 -11.00
CA ASP A 255 1.67 2.40 -10.04
C ASP A 255 0.17 2.26 -10.35
N LYS A 256 -0.15 1.60 -11.48
CA LYS A 256 -1.52 1.49 -11.99
C LYS A 256 -2.35 0.39 -11.31
N ILE A 257 -1.73 -0.50 -10.54
CA ILE A 257 -2.41 -1.57 -9.82
C ILE A 257 -2.39 -1.23 -8.32
N LYS A 258 -3.56 -1.30 -7.69
CA LYS A 258 -3.76 -0.98 -6.27
C LYS A 258 -4.45 -2.11 -5.54
N VAL A 259 -4.31 -2.16 -4.21
CA VAL A 259 -5.08 -3.08 -3.35
C VAL A 259 -6.58 -2.81 -3.53
N GLY A 260 -7.36 -3.88 -3.70
CA GLY A 260 -8.80 -3.82 -4.00
C GLY A 260 -9.16 -3.78 -5.47
N ASP A 261 -8.20 -3.60 -6.37
CA ASP A 261 -8.46 -3.67 -7.82
C ASP A 261 -8.90 -5.08 -8.23
N GLY A 262 -9.84 -5.17 -9.16
CA GLY A 262 -10.13 -6.38 -9.91
C GLY A 262 -9.07 -6.61 -10.97
N VAL A 263 -8.59 -7.83 -11.09
CA VAL A 263 -7.64 -8.23 -12.12
C VAL A 263 -8.11 -9.52 -12.80
N GLU A 264 -7.78 -9.67 -14.08
CA GLU A 264 -7.96 -10.93 -14.80
C GLU A 264 -6.67 -11.35 -15.50
N PHE A 265 -6.46 -12.64 -15.62
CA PHE A 265 -5.30 -13.22 -16.29
C PHE A 265 -5.61 -14.63 -16.78
N ILE A 266 -4.75 -15.14 -17.65
CA ILE A 266 -4.85 -16.51 -18.17
C ILE A 266 -3.92 -17.41 -17.34
N ASP A 267 -4.49 -18.50 -16.79
CA ASP A 267 -3.72 -19.48 -16.06
C ASP A 267 -2.94 -20.42 -17.01
N ARG A 268 -2.10 -21.30 -16.46
CA ARG A 268 -1.30 -22.26 -17.23
C ARG A 268 -2.14 -23.27 -18.05
N HIS A 269 -3.41 -23.38 -17.81
CA HIS A 269 -4.34 -24.29 -18.50
C HIS A 269 -5.21 -23.56 -19.53
N GLY A 270 -4.99 -22.24 -19.72
CA GLY A 270 -5.77 -21.42 -20.65
C GLY A 270 -7.10 -20.92 -20.07
N GLY A 271 -7.36 -21.14 -18.79
CA GLY A 271 -8.54 -20.62 -18.11
C GLY A 271 -8.40 -19.15 -17.76
N VAL A 272 -9.45 -18.36 -17.95
CA VAL A 272 -9.50 -16.97 -17.50
C VAL A 272 -9.84 -16.94 -16.02
N ILE A 273 -8.93 -16.42 -15.21
CA ILE A 273 -9.10 -16.25 -13.77
C ILE A 273 -9.41 -14.79 -13.47
N ARG A 274 -10.39 -14.54 -12.61
CA ARG A 274 -10.71 -13.25 -12.04
C ARG A 274 -10.41 -13.24 -10.56
N ALA A 275 -9.73 -12.19 -10.12
CA ALA A 275 -9.27 -12.09 -8.74
C ALA A 275 -9.22 -10.63 -8.27
N ILE A 276 -9.12 -10.45 -6.96
CA ILE A 276 -9.01 -9.16 -6.31
C ILE A 276 -7.61 -9.02 -5.74
N VAL A 277 -6.96 -7.89 -5.96
CA VAL A 277 -5.65 -7.59 -5.37
C VAL A 277 -5.81 -7.43 -3.85
N GLN A 278 -5.26 -8.40 -3.10
CA GLN A 278 -5.29 -8.39 -1.64
C GLN A 278 -4.06 -7.71 -1.05
N GLU A 279 -2.90 -7.94 -1.65
CA GLU A 279 -1.62 -7.47 -1.11
C GLU A 279 -0.70 -7.07 -2.26
N ILE A 280 0.09 -6.03 -2.02
CA ILE A 280 1.09 -5.53 -2.98
C ILE A 280 2.42 -5.38 -2.25
N GLY A 281 3.48 -5.94 -2.84
CA GLY A 281 4.86 -5.67 -2.46
C GLY A 281 5.64 -5.20 -3.69
N ALA A 282 6.52 -4.22 -3.53
CA ALA A 282 7.41 -3.79 -4.61
C ALA A 282 8.86 -3.79 -4.15
N SER A 283 9.75 -4.20 -5.03
CA SER A 283 11.19 -4.08 -4.87
C SER A 283 11.72 -3.26 -6.04
N LEU A 284 12.31 -2.10 -5.74
CA LEU A 284 12.73 -1.11 -6.72
C LEU A 284 14.20 -0.81 -6.53
N SER A 285 14.98 -0.80 -7.62
CA SER A 285 16.39 -0.48 -7.62
C SER A 285 16.75 0.27 -8.91
N ASN A 286 17.63 1.27 -8.83
CA ASN A 286 18.12 1.95 -10.03
C ASN A 286 19.27 1.21 -10.74
N VAL A 287 19.75 0.13 -10.13
CA VAL A 287 20.81 -0.74 -10.69
C VAL A 287 20.35 -2.19 -10.87
N GLY A 288 19.10 -2.48 -10.59
CA GLY A 288 18.51 -3.82 -10.66
C GLY A 288 17.08 -3.82 -11.18
N ASP A 289 16.42 -4.96 -11.02
CA ASP A 289 15.04 -5.13 -11.45
C ASP A 289 14.07 -4.38 -10.53
N CYS A 290 13.09 -3.72 -11.14
CA CYS A 290 11.96 -3.14 -10.43
C CYS A 290 10.75 -4.03 -10.61
N THR A 291 10.33 -4.70 -9.55
CA THR A 291 9.24 -5.68 -9.58
C THR A 291 8.10 -5.33 -8.66
N LEU A 292 6.91 -5.76 -9.04
CA LEU A 292 5.67 -5.69 -8.27
C LEU A 292 5.19 -7.11 -8.02
N LYS A 293 5.04 -7.48 -6.77
CA LYS A 293 4.47 -8.77 -6.34
C LYS A 293 3.05 -8.55 -5.86
N LEU A 294 2.13 -9.32 -6.40
CA LEU A 294 0.71 -9.27 -6.06
C LEU A 294 0.30 -10.58 -5.42
N ARG A 295 -0.46 -10.48 -4.35
CA ARG A 295 -1.29 -11.57 -3.85
C ARG A 295 -2.74 -11.29 -4.19
N LEU A 296 -3.38 -12.24 -4.85
CA LEU A 296 -4.69 -12.09 -5.45
C LEU A 296 -5.66 -13.07 -4.78
N TYR A 297 -6.82 -12.57 -4.36
CA TYR A 297 -7.92 -13.39 -3.84
C TYR A 297 -8.78 -13.84 -5.02
N ASP A 298 -8.91 -15.15 -5.21
CA ASP A 298 -9.69 -15.75 -6.31
C ASP A 298 -11.18 -15.51 -6.11
N GLU A 299 -11.85 -14.93 -7.09
CA GLU A 299 -13.30 -14.68 -7.00
C GLU A 299 -14.14 -15.95 -7.02
N SER A 300 -13.61 -17.09 -7.47
CA SER A 300 -14.31 -18.37 -7.36
C SER A 300 -14.58 -18.80 -5.92
N ASN A 301 -13.83 -18.27 -4.94
CA ASN A 301 -14.10 -18.51 -3.52
C ASN A 301 -15.48 -17.98 -3.09
N ILE A 302 -15.99 -16.95 -3.76
CA ILE A 302 -17.29 -16.33 -3.45
C ILE A 302 -18.45 -17.27 -3.76
N LEU A 303 -18.30 -18.11 -4.79
CA LEU A 303 -19.33 -19.03 -5.25
C LEU A 303 -19.58 -20.21 -4.29
N TRP A 304 -18.68 -20.48 -3.33
CA TRP A 304 -18.75 -21.61 -2.41
C TRP A 304 -19.30 -21.25 -1.02
N MET A 305 -19.58 -19.96 -0.78
CA MET A 305 -20.10 -19.45 0.50
C MET A 305 -21.62 -19.14 0.45
N GLY A 306 -22.29 -19.50 -0.65
CA GLY A 306 -23.74 -19.32 -0.86
C GLY A 306 -24.57 -20.53 -0.46
#